data_794c0846c48238aee11d1e2a7444797c
#
_entry.id   794c0846c48238aee11d1e2a7444797c
#
_cell.length_a   1.000
_cell.length_b   1.000
_cell.length_c   1.000
_cell.angle_alpha   90.00
_cell.angle_beta   90.00
_cell.angle_gamma   90.00
#
_symmetry.space_group_name_H-M   'P 1'
#
loop_
_entity.id
_entity.type
_entity.pdbx_description
1 polymer ?
#
loop_
_entity_poly.entity_id
_entity_poly.type
_entity_poly.pdbx_seq_one_letter_code
_entity_poly.pdbx_strand_id
1 'polypeptide(L)'
;MHYPLEGIQNNRMKPTSIKTVCQRQVAKVMFRRGMSYAQQQDYKQAIEAFTQAIEKGYRCTAEAQVRRGISRIQLKDIEGAIADFEAIITAAETQSVTPKNNLPVAQAYHYRGRLRQQSGNEAGALADWSAAIDACSHYHAPHYHRALVHLSQGLHTKALEDFDAAIQASPTMAIAYFHRGNLRHQLGDIPGAATDWELAICNDFSLEAAKQKLERIQKAAYDAQHTEVLSAPLAARGLTVKVQHSGAQLDIHVHREVGTGISYYALPDLIREHLVPLHLADVTHFQLIGHVGDVNRPDWRQSYDLYKGQPCPPSNWQAAISTLFLFPPFAIPAFIQAAQVQQYYKKGQYIQALSASKAVKGLCVAGSITLGFFTLLPLGYAAYDSMKETPTFRIAESAEGSTAPSGTAQNRPYHEIFKN
;
A
#
# COMPACT_ATOMS: atom_id res chain seq x y z
N MET A 1 -79.57 16.48 -3.06
CA MET A 1 -78.40 15.62 -3.34
C MET A 1 -77.69 15.41 -2.02
N HIS A 2 -77.97 14.25 -1.41
CA HIS A 2 -77.28 13.81 -0.18
C HIS A 2 -76.01 13.03 -0.56
N TYR A 3 -74.83 13.53 -0.12
CA TYR A 3 -73.63 12.73 -0.14
C TYR A 3 -73.48 12.02 1.21
N PRO A 4 -73.29 10.69 1.22
CA PRO A 4 -73.05 9.99 2.48
C PRO A 4 -71.58 10.17 2.91
N LEU A 5 -71.39 10.62 4.15
CA LEU A 5 -70.09 10.61 4.86
C LEU A 5 -69.88 9.18 5.40
N GLU A 6 -69.32 8.28 4.58
CA GLU A 6 -68.85 7.01 5.06
C GLU A 6 -67.33 6.98 5.06
N GLY A 7 -66.74 6.61 6.20
CA GLY A 7 -65.46 5.90 6.25
C GLY A 7 -64.21 6.65 6.66
N ILE A 8 -64.24 7.42 7.76
CA ILE A 8 -62.99 7.62 8.51
C ILE A 8 -62.84 6.38 9.43
N GLN A 9 -62.23 5.30 8.89
CA GLN A 9 -61.75 4.22 9.71
C GLN A 9 -60.62 4.75 10.63
N ASN A 10 -60.99 4.91 11.91
CA ASN A 10 -60.08 5.13 13.01
C ASN A 10 -59.09 3.99 13.11
N ASN A 11 -57.93 4.09 12.45
CA ASN A 11 -56.86 3.12 12.47
C ASN A 11 -56.12 3.22 13.84
N ARG A 12 -56.88 3.01 14.94
CA ARG A 12 -56.34 2.84 16.29
C ARG A 12 -55.54 1.56 16.29
N MET A 13 -54.19 1.67 16.24
CA MET A 13 -53.30 0.51 16.45
C MET A 13 -53.76 -0.24 17.70
N LYS A 14 -53.93 -1.58 17.58
CA LYS A 14 -54.28 -2.45 18.69
C LYS A 14 -53.29 -2.24 19.85
N PRO A 15 -53.69 -2.19 21.14
CA PRO A 15 -52.82 -1.94 22.30
C PRO A 15 -51.61 -2.91 22.37
N THR A 16 -51.77 -4.14 21.92
CA THR A 16 -50.71 -5.15 21.76
C THR A 16 -49.63 -4.70 20.75
N SER A 17 -49.98 -3.98 19.71
CA SER A 17 -49.05 -3.44 18.68
C SER A 17 -48.19 -2.30 19.28
N ILE A 18 -48.78 -1.39 20.08
CA ILE A 18 -48.07 -0.27 20.71
C ILE A 18 -47.03 -0.78 21.73
N LYS A 19 -47.40 -1.74 22.58
CA LYS A 19 -46.51 -2.36 23.57
C LYS A 19 -45.28 -3.03 22.86
N THR A 20 -45.52 -3.73 21.78
CA THR A 20 -44.46 -4.41 21.00
C THR A 20 -43.55 -3.37 20.31
N VAL A 21 -44.09 -2.30 19.77
CA VAL A 21 -43.29 -1.21 19.20
C VAL A 21 -42.41 -0.53 20.26
N CYS A 22 -42.97 -0.21 21.43
CA CYS A 22 -42.19 0.37 22.52
C CYS A 22 -41.08 -0.58 22.99
N GLN A 23 -41.35 -1.88 23.13
CA GLN A 23 -40.35 -2.87 23.50
C GLN A 23 -39.22 -2.95 22.51
N ARG A 24 -39.51 -2.91 21.20
CA ARG A 24 -38.49 -2.89 20.14
C ARG A 24 -37.62 -1.62 20.18
N GLN A 25 -38.21 -0.46 20.49
CA GLN A 25 -37.42 0.77 20.65
C GLN A 25 -36.48 0.68 21.85
N VAL A 26 -36.97 0.17 22.99
CA VAL A 26 -36.12 -0.08 24.16
C VAL A 26 -34.98 -1.04 23.84
N ALA A 27 -35.28 -2.15 23.14
CA ALA A 27 -34.27 -3.12 22.71
C ALA A 27 -33.16 -2.47 21.84
N LYS A 28 -33.55 -1.58 20.92
CA LYS A 28 -32.59 -0.83 20.07
C LYS A 28 -31.72 0.13 20.90
N VAL A 29 -32.30 0.78 21.91
CA VAL A 29 -31.54 1.65 22.82
C VAL A 29 -30.54 0.82 23.63
N MET A 30 -30.96 -0.34 24.17
CA MET A 30 -30.07 -1.22 24.91
C MET A 30 -28.93 -1.75 24.05
N PHE A 31 -29.20 -2.14 22.81
CA PHE A 31 -28.14 -2.55 21.89
C PHE A 31 -27.10 -1.44 21.65
N ARG A 32 -27.56 -0.20 21.37
CA ARG A 32 -26.65 0.96 21.18
C ARG A 32 -25.84 1.24 22.44
N ARG A 33 -26.46 1.11 23.63
CA ARG A 33 -25.78 1.26 24.90
C ARG A 33 -24.72 0.19 25.10
N GLY A 34 -25.01 -1.07 24.74
CA GLY A 34 -24.06 -2.16 24.75
C GLY A 34 -22.86 -1.88 23.83
N MET A 35 -23.10 -1.34 22.62
CA MET A 35 -22.03 -0.92 21.71
C MET A 35 -21.15 0.18 22.31
N SER A 36 -21.75 1.17 22.98
CA SER A 36 -21.01 2.24 23.64
C SER A 36 -20.14 1.71 24.79
N TYR A 37 -20.67 0.82 25.64
CA TYR A 37 -19.90 0.19 26.71
C TYR A 37 -18.75 -0.66 26.15
N ALA A 38 -18.99 -1.42 25.07
CA ALA A 38 -17.94 -2.21 24.43
C ALA A 38 -16.80 -1.33 23.87
N GLN A 39 -17.12 -0.16 23.30
CA GLN A 39 -16.13 0.82 22.86
C GLN A 39 -15.31 1.41 24.03
N GLN A 40 -15.95 1.58 25.20
CA GLN A 40 -15.30 2.04 26.43
C GLN A 40 -14.57 0.90 27.17
N GLN A 41 -14.53 -0.31 26.59
CA GLN A 41 -13.95 -1.53 27.16
C GLN A 41 -14.64 -1.99 28.46
N ASP A 42 -15.81 -1.46 28.80
CA ASP A 42 -16.64 -1.96 29.88
C ASP A 42 -17.49 -3.16 29.42
N TYR A 43 -16.81 -4.28 29.29
CA TYR A 43 -17.41 -5.49 28.72
C TYR A 43 -18.48 -6.11 29.61
N LYS A 44 -18.46 -5.86 30.95
CA LYS A 44 -19.50 -6.33 31.87
C LYS A 44 -20.83 -5.64 31.57
N GLN A 45 -20.83 -4.30 31.56
CA GLN A 45 -22.04 -3.54 31.23
C GLN A 45 -22.48 -3.75 29.76
N ALA A 46 -21.54 -3.99 28.86
CA ALA A 46 -21.86 -4.32 27.45
C ALA A 46 -22.66 -5.63 27.38
N ILE A 47 -22.23 -6.69 28.09
CA ILE A 47 -22.94 -7.99 28.12
C ILE A 47 -24.34 -7.83 28.69
N GLU A 48 -24.51 -7.09 29.79
CA GLU A 48 -25.83 -6.82 30.39
C GLU A 48 -26.76 -6.10 29.42
N ALA A 49 -26.25 -5.04 28.76
CA ALA A 49 -27.03 -4.26 27.81
C ALA A 49 -27.41 -5.09 26.56
N PHE A 50 -26.52 -5.93 26.03
CA PHE A 50 -26.84 -6.83 24.92
C PHE A 50 -27.85 -7.91 25.35
N THR A 51 -27.75 -8.44 26.58
CA THR A 51 -28.70 -9.39 27.12
C THR A 51 -30.09 -8.76 27.23
N GLN A 52 -30.20 -7.56 27.76
CA GLN A 52 -31.48 -6.83 27.81
C GLN A 52 -32.03 -6.54 26.41
N ALA A 53 -31.16 -6.21 25.43
CA ALA A 53 -31.57 -6.01 24.03
C ALA A 53 -32.21 -7.28 23.45
N ILE A 54 -31.61 -8.44 23.67
CA ILE A 54 -32.08 -9.75 23.20
C ILE A 54 -33.43 -10.08 23.85
N GLU A 55 -33.54 -9.97 25.18
CA GLU A 55 -34.74 -10.24 25.93
C GLU A 55 -35.93 -9.35 25.55
N LYS A 56 -35.67 -8.07 25.22
CA LYS A 56 -36.69 -7.12 24.74
C LYS A 56 -37.05 -7.28 23.26
N GLY A 57 -36.50 -8.30 22.61
CA GLY A 57 -36.82 -8.63 21.20
C GLY A 57 -36.16 -7.68 20.20
N TYR A 58 -34.86 -7.46 20.33
CA TYR A 58 -34.08 -6.73 19.31
C TYR A 58 -34.19 -7.43 17.97
N ARG A 59 -34.52 -6.67 16.91
CA ARG A 59 -34.80 -7.22 15.58
C ARG A 59 -33.64 -8.06 15.01
N CYS A 60 -32.40 -7.62 15.25
CA CYS A 60 -31.19 -8.30 14.80
C CYS A 60 -30.56 -9.08 15.98
N THR A 61 -31.30 -10.05 16.53
CA THR A 61 -30.87 -10.84 17.72
C THR A 61 -29.49 -11.48 17.50
N ALA A 62 -29.24 -12.06 16.32
CA ALA A 62 -27.96 -12.66 15.98
C ALA A 62 -26.79 -11.65 16.08
N GLU A 63 -26.97 -10.41 15.64
CA GLU A 63 -25.95 -9.37 15.80
C GLU A 63 -25.68 -9.06 17.27
N ALA A 64 -26.73 -8.95 18.10
CA ALA A 64 -26.59 -8.71 19.53
C ALA A 64 -25.88 -9.88 20.24
N GLN A 65 -26.18 -11.13 19.85
CA GLN A 65 -25.50 -12.31 20.35
C GLN A 65 -24.03 -12.34 19.94
N VAL A 66 -23.68 -12.00 18.67
CA VAL A 66 -22.28 -11.87 18.23
C VAL A 66 -21.55 -10.85 19.10
N ARG A 67 -22.12 -9.65 19.30
CA ARG A 67 -21.49 -8.60 20.11
C ARG A 67 -21.33 -9.02 21.58
N ARG A 68 -22.31 -9.73 22.13
CA ARG A 68 -22.24 -10.28 23.48
C ARG A 68 -21.15 -11.36 23.58
N GLY A 69 -21.08 -12.28 22.64
CA GLY A 69 -20.04 -13.31 22.57
C GLY A 69 -18.63 -12.71 22.47
N ILE A 70 -18.43 -11.67 21.64
CA ILE A 70 -17.16 -10.93 21.56
C ILE A 70 -16.81 -10.30 22.89
N SER A 71 -17.76 -9.67 23.58
CA SER A 71 -17.54 -9.06 24.89
C SER A 71 -17.20 -10.11 25.97
N ARG A 72 -17.80 -11.32 25.89
CA ARG A 72 -17.48 -12.45 26.76
C ARG A 72 -16.06 -12.98 26.54
N ILE A 73 -15.58 -13.04 25.28
CA ILE A 73 -14.19 -13.39 24.99
C ILE A 73 -13.22 -12.43 25.68
N GLN A 74 -13.50 -11.14 25.69
CA GLN A 74 -12.64 -10.14 26.35
C GLN A 74 -12.58 -10.35 27.89
N LEU A 75 -13.66 -10.86 28.48
CA LEU A 75 -13.70 -11.23 29.89
C LEU A 75 -13.23 -12.67 30.17
N LYS A 76 -12.75 -13.39 29.14
CA LYS A 76 -12.33 -14.81 29.20
C LYS A 76 -13.48 -15.78 29.57
N ASP A 77 -14.73 -15.37 29.39
CA ASP A 77 -15.91 -16.23 29.45
C ASP A 77 -16.06 -16.97 28.10
N ILE A 78 -15.23 -17.98 27.91
CA ILE A 78 -15.15 -18.70 26.63
C ILE A 78 -16.38 -19.58 26.42
N GLU A 79 -16.88 -20.23 27.48
CA GLU A 79 -18.05 -21.10 27.41
C GLU A 79 -19.33 -20.30 27.06
N GLY A 80 -19.53 -19.15 27.71
CA GLY A 80 -20.63 -18.27 27.37
C GLY A 80 -20.54 -17.69 25.97
N ALA A 81 -19.33 -17.40 25.49
CA ALA A 81 -19.13 -16.94 24.12
C ALA A 81 -19.46 -18.02 23.07
N ILE A 82 -19.01 -19.26 23.30
CA ILE A 82 -19.33 -20.40 22.44
C ILE A 82 -20.85 -20.62 22.39
N ALA A 83 -21.52 -20.61 23.55
CA ALA A 83 -22.97 -20.76 23.62
C ALA A 83 -23.73 -19.69 22.78
N ASP A 84 -23.27 -18.42 22.83
CA ASP A 84 -23.83 -17.36 22.00
C ASP A 84 -23.66 -17.64 20.50
N PHE A 85 -22.48 -18.08 20.07
CA PHE A 85 -22.22 -18.39 18.65
C PHE A 85 -22.99 -19.63 18.18
N GLU A 86 -23.07 -20.67 19.00
CA GLU A 86 -23.83 -21.90 18.68
C GLU A 86 -25.33 -21.62 18.58
N ALA A 87 -25.87 -20.76 19.42
CA ALA A 87 -27.27 -20.36 19.30
C ALA A 87 -27.59 -19.70 17.95
N ILE A 88 -26.66 -18.87 17.42
CA ILE A 88 -26.82 -18.26 16.10
C ILE A 88 -26.72 -19.30 14.99
N ILE A 89 -25.74 -20.20 15.08
CA ILE A 89 -25.47 -21.23 14.08
C ILE A 89 -26.65 -22.19 14.00
N THR A 90 -27.09 -22.73 15.13
CA THR A 90 -28.24 -23.65 15.20
C THR A 90 -29.52 -23.00 14.70
N ALA A 91 -29.75 -21.73 15.02
CA ALA A 91 -30.89 -20.98 14.49
C ALA A 91 -30.84 -20.81 12.96
N ALA A 92 -29.64 -20.67 12.38
CA ALA A 92 -29.45 -20.59 10.95
C ALA A 92 -29.63 -21.95 10.27
N GLU A 93 -29.12 -23.03 10.85
CA GLU A 93 -29.24 -24.40 10.32
C GLU A 93 -30.70 -24.90 10.31
N THR A 94 -31.52 -24.45 11.27
CA THR A 94 -32.96 -24.81 11.31
C THR A 94 -33.82 -24.06 10.29
N GLN A 95 -33.31 -22.99 9.69
CA GLN A 95 -34.00 -22.24 8.64
C GLN A 95 -33.79 -22.91 7.28
N SER A 96 -34.85 -23.29 6.60
CA SER A 96 -34.83 -23.95 5.28
C SER A 96 -34.25 -23.07 4.16
N VAL A 97 -34.11 -21.78 4.37
CA VAL A 97 -33.48 -20.81 3.44
C VAL A 97 -32.59 -19.88 4.25
N THR A 98 -31.29 -20.13 4.26
CA THR A 98 -30.33 -19.16 4.79
C THR A 98 -30.14 -18.04 3.77
N PRO A 99 -30.32 -16.75 4.15
CA PRO A 99 -30.04 -15.66 3.24
C PRO A 99 -28.56 -15.71 2.85
N LYS A 100 -28.27 -15.62 1.55
CA LYS A 100 -26.88 -15.38 1.09
C LYS A 100 -26.37 -14.09 1.71
N ASN A 101 -25.09 -14.06 2.09
CA ASN A 101 -24.43 -12.94 2.78
C ASN A 101 -24.95 -12.63 4.19
N ASN A 102 -25.15 -13.67 4.99
CA ASN A 102 -25.55 -13.56 6.39
C ASN A 102 -24.33 -13.29 7.28
N LEU A 103 -23.94 -12.02 7.41
CA LEU A 103 -22.77 -11.61 8.16
C LEU A 103 -22.77 -12.04 9.66
N PRO A 104 -23.86 -11.92 10.42
CA PRO A 104 -23.91 -12.42 11.81
C PRO A 104 -23.60 -13.92 11.94
N VAL A 105 -24.10 -14.74 11.02
CA VAL A 105 -23.82 -16.19 11.00
C VAL A 105 -22.35 -16.43 10.65
N ALA A 106 -21.82 -15.75 9.64
CA ALA A 106 -20.41 -15.82 9.26
C ALA A 106 -19.48 -15.39 10.43
N GLN A 107 -19.86 -14.36 11.17
CA GLN A 107 -19.12 -13.91 12.36
C GLN A 107 -19.18 -14.96 13.48
N ALA A 108 -20.33 -15.59 13.71
CA ALA A 108 -20.47 -16.64 14.72
C ALA A 108 -19.54 -17.83 14.41
N TYR A 109 -19.57 -18.34 13.17
CA TYR A 109 -18.63 -19.38 12.73
C TYR A 109 -17.16 -18.90 12.86
N HIS A 110 -16.84 -17.70 12.41
CA HIS A 110 -15.48 -17.17 12.47
C HIS A 110 -14.95 -17.11 13.92
N TYR A 111 -15.70 -16.55 14.87
CA TYR A 111 -15.25 -16.44 16.25
C TYR A 111 -15.19 -17.80 16.94
N ARG A 112 -16.13 -18.72 16.66
CA ARG A 112 -16.07 -20.10 17.15
C ARG A 112 -14.83 -20.82 16.60
N GLY A 113 -14.52 -20.65 15.32
CA GLY A 113 -13.33 -21.19 14.69
C GLY A 113 -12.04 -20.68 15.34
N ARG A 114 -11.95 -19.38 15.67
CA ARG A 114 -10.83 -18.83 16.43
C ARG A 114 -10.67 -19.46 17.81
N LEU A 115 -11.76 -19.66 18.53
CA LEU A 115 -11.72 -20.32 19.84
C LEU A 115 -11.30 -21.79 19.73
N ARG A 116 -11.76 -22.51 18.70
CA ARG A 116 -11.34 -23.88 18.38
C ARG A 116 -9.84 -23.95 18.06
N GLN A 117 -9.32 -23.00 17.28
CA GLN A 117 -7.90 -22.91 17.00
C GLN A 117 -7.08 -22.71 18.30
N GLN A 118 -7.53 -21.81 19.17
CA GLN A 118 -6.87 -21.55 20.46
C GLN A 118 -6.87 -22.77 21.39
N SER A 119 -7.87 -23.64 21.27
CA SER A 119 -7.91 -24.93 22.00
C SER A 119 -7.17 -26.06 21.30
N GLY A 120 -6.47 -25.81 20.17
CA GLY A 120 -5.75 -26.81 19.41
C GLY A 120 -6.60 -27.61 18.42
N ASN A 121 -7.90 -27.35 18.30
CA ASN A 121 -8.76 -28.00 17.35
C ASN A 121 -8.72 -27.31 15.98
N GLU A 122 -7.60 -27.48 15.24
CA GLU A 122 -7.40 -26.86 13.92
C GLU A 122 -8.42 -27.36 12.87
N ALA A 123 -8.75 -28.65 12.88
CA ALA A 123 -9.71 -29.20 11.93
C ALA A 123 -11.10 -28.58 12.10
N GLY A 124 -11.55 -28.44 13.36
CA GLY A 124 -12.79 -27.74 13.65
C GLY A 124 -12.76 -26.25 13.30
N ALA A 125 -11.62 -25.60 13.45
CA ALA A 125 -11.45 -24.20 13.07
C ALA A 125 -11.54 -24.01 11.53
N LEU A 126 -10.88 -24.86 10.76
CA LEU A 126 -10.93 -24.83 9.29
C LEU A 126 -12.35 -25.07 8.76
N ALA A 127 -13.10 -26.02 9.37
CA ALA A 127 -14.50 -26.26 9.03
C ALA A 127 -15.37 -25.04 9.33
N ASP A 128 -15.19 -24.40 10.49
CA ASP A 128 -15.93 -23.20 10.86
C ASP A 128 -15.62 -22.02 9.94
N TRP A 129 -14.36 -21.78 9.57
CA TRP A 129 -14.03 -20.69 8.64
C TRP A 129 -14.55 -20.97 7.22
N SER A 130 -14.57 -22.22 6.78
CA SER A 130 -15.21 -22.58 5.51
C SER A 130 -16.70 -22.30 5.53
N ALA A 131 -17.40 -22.69 6.61
CA ALA A 131 -18.81 -22.37 6.79
C ALA A 131 -19.06 -20.85 6.91
N ALA A 132 -18.14 -20.10 7.52
CA ALA A 132 -18.22 -18.63 7.57
C ALA A 132 -18.12 -18.00 6.17
N ILE A 133 -17.25 -18.50 5.32
CA ILE A 133 -17.08 -18.06 3.93
C ILE A 133 -18.33 -18.38 3.10
N ASP A 134 -18.91 -19.57 3.28
CA ASP A 134 -20.15 -19.97 2.62
C ASP A 134 -21.31 -19.08 3.05
N ALA A 135 -21.37 -18.72 4.35
CA ALA A 135 -22.38 -17.82 4.88
C ALA A 135 -22.23 -16.36 4.39
N CYS A 136 -20.99 -15.88 4.20
CA CYS A 136 -20.71 -14.54 3.71
C CYS A 136 -19.31 -14.47 3.06
N SER A 137 -19.26 -14.60 1.74
CA SER A 137 -18.00 -14.64 0.97
C SER A 137 -17.21 -13.32 1.02
N HIS A 138 -17.86 -12.19 1.31
CA HIS A 138 -17.20 -10.88 1.43
C HIS A 138 -16.67 -10.57 2.83
N TYR A 139 -16.78 -11.50 3.77
CA TYR A 139 -16.22 -11.36 5.09
C TYR A 139 -14.75 -11.81 5.09
N HIS A 140 -13.83 -10.86 5.09
CA HIS A 140 -12.38 -11.08 4.91
C HIS A 140 -11.72 -11.94 6.00
N ALA A 141 -12.17 -11.81 7.25
CA ALA A 141 -11.48 -12.40 8.39
C ALA A 141 -11.38 -13.95 8.37
N PRO A 142 -12.40 -14.73 7.98
CA PRO A 142 -12.27 -16.18 7.86
C PRO A 142 -11.23 -16.61 6.83
N HIS A 143 -11.19 -15.94 5.66
CA HIS A 143 -10.18 -16.22 4.63
C HIS A 143 -8.77 -16.03 5.20
N TYR A 144 -8.52 -14.89 5.87
CA TYR A 144 -7.23 -14.61 6.46
C TYR A 144 -6.80 -15.66 7.51
N HIS A 145 -7.68 -16.04 8.43
CA HIS A 145 -7.34 -17.02 9.45
C HIS A 145 -7.15 -18.43 8.86
N ARG A 146 -7.94 -18.82 7.85
CA ARG A 146 -7.77 -20.08 7.13
C ARG A 146 -6.43 -20.10 6.38
N ALA A 147 -6.07 -18.98 5.75
CA ALA A 147 -4.76 -18.82 5.09
C ALA A 147 -3.59 -19.07 6.05
N LEU A 148 -3.66 -18.54 7.28
CA LEU A 148 -2.60 -18.75 8.27
C LEU A 148 -2.44 -20.23 8.66
N VAL A 149 -3.54 -20.97 8.77
CA VAL A 149 -3.47 -22.43 9.05
C VAL A 149 -2.96 -23.19 7.83
N HIS A 150 -3.42 -22.87 6.61
CA HIS A 150 -2.86 -23.46 5.40
C HIS A 150 -1.35 -23.21 5.29
N LEU A 151 -0.90 -22.00 5.66
CA LEU A 151 0.51 -21.64 5.67
C LEU A 151 1.29 -22.48 6.68
N SER A 152 0.79 -22.68 7.90
CA SER A 152 1.44 -23.51 8.91
C SER A 152 1.53 -24.99 8.51
N GLN A 153 0.59 -25.46 7.69
CA GLN A 153 0.54 -26.81 7.14
C GLN A 153 1.38 -26.98 5.86
N GLY A 154 2.04 -25.90 5.37
CA GLY A 154 2.80 -25.93 4.12
C GLY A 154 1.96 -25.95 2.85
N LEU A 155 0.66 -25.72 2.94
CA LEU A 155 -0.28 -25.68 1.82
C LEU A 155 -0.24 -24.31 1.14
N HIS A 156 0.91 -23.97 0.53
CA HIS A 156 1.22 -22.61 0.06
C HIS A 156 0.23 -22.07 -0.98
N THR A 157 -0.24 -22.91 -1.91
CA THR A 157 -1.19 -22.51 -2.94
C THR A 157 -2.55 -22.11 -2.33
N LYS A 158 -3.08 -22.92 -1.40
CA LYS A 158 -4.31 -22.62 -0.68
C LYS A 158 -4.19 -21.37 0.19
N ALA A 159 -3.02 -21.19 0.82
CA ALA A 159 -2.75 -19.99 1.61
C ALA A 159 -2.75 -18.73 0.75
N LEU A 160 -2.15 -18.75 -0.46
CA LEU A 160 -2.17 -17.62 -1.40
C LEU A 160 -3.59 -17.31 -1.85
N GLU A 161 -4.38 -18.32 -2.27
CA GLU A 161 -5.78 -18.16 -2.67
C GLU A 161 -6.63 -17.50 -1.56
N ASP A 162 -6.43 -17.94 -0.32
CA ASP A 162 -7.16 -17.39 0.82
C ASP A 162 -6.68 -15.96 1.18
N PHE A 163 -5.38 -15.64 1.08
CA PHE A 163 -4.91 -14.26 1.25
C PHE A 163 -5.45 -13.36 0.14
N ASP A 164 -5.48 -13.82 -1.10
CA ASP A 164 -6.06 -13.08 -2.24
C ASP A 164 -7.53 -12.77 -2.01
N ALA A 165 -8.31 -13.76 -1.55
CA ALA A 165 -9.71 -13.58 -1.21
C ALA A 165 -9.92 -12.60 -0.04
N ALA A 166 -9.06 -12.67 1.00
CA ALA A 166 -9.10 -11.73 2.13
C ALA A 166 -8.82 -10.30 1.69
N ILE A 167 -7.83 -10.09 0.82
CA ILE A 167 -7.47 -8.78 0.25
C ILE A 167 -8.57 -8.26 -0.67
N GLN A 168 -9.14 -9.12 -1.51
CA GLN A 168 -10.26 -8.73 -2.37
C GLN A 168 -11.48 -8.28 -1.56
N ALA A 169 -11.77 -8.96 -0.45
CA ALA A 169 -12.85 -8.60 0.45
C ALA A 169 -12.54 -7.34 1.30
N SER A 170 -11.26 -7.08 1.61
CA SER A 170 -10.80 -5.90 2.35
C SER A 170 -9.46 -5.39 1.82
N PRO A 171 -9.45 -4.51 0.81
CA PRO A 171 -8.22 -3.98 0.20
C PRO A 171 -7.34 -3.15 1.13
N THR A 172 -7.84 -2.77 2.30
CA THR A 172 -7.08 -2.01 3.31
C THR A 172 -6.47 -2.90 4.41
N MET A 173 -6.57 -4.23 4.28
CA MET A 173 -6.07 -5.16 5.30
C MET A 173 -4.54 -5.33 5.18
N ALA A 174 -3.78 -4.41 5.77
CA ALA A 174 -2.31 -4.39 5.72
C ALA A 174 -1.66 -5.73 6.09
N ILE A 175 -2.18 -6.39 7.14
CA ILE A 175 -1.63 -7.65 7.65
C ILE A 175 -1.77 -8.81 6.63
N ALA A 176 -2.80 -8.81 5.79
CA ALA A 176 -2.97 -9.83 4.76
C ALA A 176 -1.92 -9.66 3.65
N TYR A 177 -1.67 -8.43 3.20
CA TYR A 177 -0.57 -8.13 2.29
C TYR A 177 0.78 -8.56 2.87
N PHE A 178 1.04 -8.24 4.13
CA PHE A 178 2.28 -8.62 4.78
C PHE A 178 2.53 -10.14 4.79
N HIS A 179 1.52 -10.94 5.15
CA HIS A 179 1.67 -12.39 5.16
C HIS A 179 1.76 -12.98 3.74
N ARG A 180 0.99 -12.45 2.78
CA ARG A 180 1.09 -12.86 1.38
C ARG A 180 2.48 -12.54 0.81
N GLY A 181 3.00 -11.34 1.08
CA GLY A 181 4.35 -10.95 0.69
C GLY A 181 5.43 -11.85 1.31
N ASN A 182 5.28 -12.24 2.59
CA ASN A 182 6.19 -13.20 3.20
C ASN A 182 6.17 -14.55 2.50
N LEU A 183 4.99 -15.04 2.14
CA LEU A 183 4.84 -16.33 1.44
C LEU A 183 5.39 -16.23 0.01
N ARG A 184 5.12 -15.15 -0.74
CA ARG A 184 5.71 -14.91 -2.06
C ARG A 184 7.23 -14.89 -2.02
N HIS A 185 7.80 -14.18 -1.03
CA HIS A 185 9.25 -14.16 -0.83
C HIS A 185 9.81 -15.56 -0.57
N GLN A 186 9.15 -16.37 0.26
CA GLN A 186 9.54 -17.76 0.55
C GLN A 186 9.50 -18.63 -0.71
N LEU A 187 8.58 -18.37 -1.63
CA LEU A 187 8.43 -19.07 -2.91
C LEU A 187 9.34 -18.51 -4.02
N GLY A 188 10.16 -17.48 -3.73
CA GLY A 188 11.09 -16.88 -4.68
C GLY A 188 10.50 -15.75 -5.55
N ASP A 189 9.22 -15.40 -5.37
CA ASP A 189 8.60 -14.24 -6.04
C ASP A 189 8.99 -12.95 -5.29
N ILE A 190 10.23 -12.49 -5.52
CA ILE A 190 10.77 -11.30 -4.87
C ILE A 190 10.02 -10.01 -5.29
N PRO A 191 9.72 -9.79 -6.60
CA PRO A 191 8.97 -8.59 -7.01
C PRO A 191 7.56 -8.53 -6.42
N GLY A 192 6.84 -9.64 -6.42
CA GLY A 192 5.52 -9.73 -5.82
C GLY A 192 5.54 -9.51 -4.31
N ALA A 193 6.57 -10.02 -3.62
CA ALA A 193 6.75 -9.79 -2.19
C ALA A 193 7.01 -8.32 -1.87
N ALA A 194 7.87 -7.64 -2.66
CA ALA A 194 8.15 -6.21 -2.50
C ALA A 194 6.88 -5.37 -2.64
N THR A 195 6.10 -5.61 -3.70
CA THR A 195 4.82 -4.93 -3.94
C THR A 195 3.84 -5.14 -2.78
N ASP A 196 3.73 -6.36 -2.27
CA ASP A 196 2.85 -6.66 -1.14
C ASP A 196 3.29 -5.94 0.14
N TRP A 197 4.58 -5.87 0.44
CA TRP A 197 5.07 -5.13 1.61
C TRP A 197 4.92 -3.62 1.45
N GLU A 198 5.07 -3.05 0.24
CA GLU A 198 4.76 -1.65 -0.05
C GLU A 198 3.28 -1.35 0.23
N LEU A 199 2.37 -2.19 -0.26
CA LEU A 199 0.93 -2.06 -0.01
C LEU A 199 0.59 -2.23 1.47
N ALA A 200 1.26 -3.14 2.18
CA ALA A 200 1.10 -3.29 3.62
C ALA A 200 1.50 -2.01 4.37
N ILE A 201 2.64 -1.41 4.02
CA ILE A 201 3.12 -0.14 4.61
C ILE A 201 2.18 1.02 4.27
N CYS A 202 1.69 1.11 3.02
CA CYS A 202 0.74 2.15 2.62
C CYS A 202 -0.57 2.09 3.41
N ASN A 203 -1.04 0.89 3.76
CA ASN A 203 -2.27 0.70 4.54
C ASN A 203 -2.04 0.79 6.05
N ASP A 204 -0.85 0.46 6.53
CA ASP A 204 -0.45 0.59 7.95
C ASP A 204 1.02 1.00 8.07
N PHE A 205 1.27 2.29 8.26
CA PHE A 205 2.61 2.85 8.43
C PHE A 205 3.34 2.36 9.70
N SER A 206 2.65 1.77 10.66
CA SER A 206 3.24 1.23 11.87
C SER A 206 3.85 -0.16 11.70
N LEU A 207 3.66 -0.80 10.52
CA LEU A 207 4.10 -2.16 10.25
C LEU A 207 5.63 -2.22 9.99
N GLU A 208 6.42 -2.07 11.05
CA GLU A 208 7.88 -2.00 11.00
C GLU A 208 8.52 -3.26 10.38
N ALA A 209 7.92 -4.43 10.60
CA ALA A 209 8.39 -5.68 10.02
C ALA A 209 8.36 -5.69 8.47
N ALA A 210 7.36 -5.05 7.86
CA ALA A 210 7.26 -4.92 6.41
C ALA A 210 8.34 -3.97 5.87
N LYS A 211 8.56 -2.84 6.55
CA LYS A 211 9.61 -1.86 6.19
C LYS A 211 10.99 -2.51 6.18
N GLN A 212 11.35 -3.23 7.27
CA GLN A 212 12.62 -3.90 7.38
C GLN A 212 12.85 -4.96 6.30
N LYS A 213 11.79 -5.70 5.92
CA LYS A 213 11.88 -6.69 4.85
C LYS A 213 12.06 -6.05 3.48
N LEU A 214 11.30 -5.01 3.20
CA LEU A 214 11.40 -4.24 1.95
C LEU A 214 12.80 -3.62 1.82
N GLU A 215 13.27 -2.95 2.86
CA GLU A 215 14.60 -2.34 2.89
C GLU A 215 15.71 -3.37 2.65
N ARG A 216 15.58 -4.57 3.25
CA ARG A 216 16.55 -5.66 3.08
C ARG A 216 16.66 -6.13 1.63
N ILE A 217 15.52 -6.33 0.94
CA ILE A 217 15.58 -6.77 -0.47
C ILE A 217 15.99 -5.62 -1.41
N GLN A 218 15.60 -4.38 -1.14
CA GLN A 218 16.06 -3.23 -1.90
C GLN A 218 17.59 -3.08 -1.78
N LYS A 219 18.13 -3.24 -0.56
CA LYS A 219 19.57 -3.25 -0.34
C LYS A 219 20.25 -4.39 -1.10
N ALA A 220 19.72 -5.61 -1.00
CA ALA A 220 20.28 -6.76 -1.71
C ALA A 220 20.27 -6.58 -3.24
N ALA A 221 19.20 -6.02 -3.80
CA ALA A 221 19.10 -5.72 -5.23
C ALA A 221 20.13 -4.64 -5.64
N TYR A 222 20.29 -3.61 -4.82
CA TYR A 222 21.29 -2.56 -5.02
C TYR A 222 22.72 -3.13 -4.99
N ASP A 223 23.04 -3.96 -4.00
CA ASP A 223 24.35 -4.63 -3.89
C ASP A 223 24.62 -5.54 -5.12
N ALA A 224 23.60 -6.28 -5.58
CA ALA A 224 23.72 -7.13 -6.76
C ALA A 224 23.98 -6.32 -8.05
N GLN A 225 23.26 -5.21 -8.25
CA GLN A 225 23.45 -4.32 -9.39
C GLN A 225 24.88 -3.78 -9.46
N HIS A 226 25.45 -3.33 -8.33
CA HIS A 226 26.83 -2.80 -8.30
C HIS A 226 27.86 -3.90 -8.44
N THR A 227 27.56 -5.11 -7.93
CA THR A 227 28.38 -6.28 -8.16
C THR A 227 28.45 -6.61 -9.65
N GLU A 228 27.33 -6.59 -10.35
CA GLU A 228 27.25 -6.87 -11.81
C GLU A 228 28.07 -5.84 -12.62
N VAL A 229 27.94 -4.54 -12.32
CA VAL A 229 28.71 -3.48 -12.98
C VAL A 229 30.22 -3.68 -12.86
N LEU A 230 30.68 -4.14 -11.70
CA LEU A 230 32.11 -4.35 -11.46
C LEU A 230 32.60 -5.75 -11.87
N SER A 231 31.70 -6.71 -12.09
CA SER A 231 32.06 -8.11 -12.35
C SER A 231 32.85 -8.26 -13.66
N ALA A 232 32.41 -7.68 -14.77
CA ALA A 232 33.04 -7.79 -16.07
C ALA A 232 34.48 -7.20 -16.11
N PRO A 233 34.70 -5.93 -15.65
CA PRO A 233 36.03 -5.34 -15.68
C PRO A 233 37.01 -5.99 -14.72
N LEU A 234 36.54 -6.56 -13.61
CA LEU A 234 37.38 -7.28 -12.64
C LEU A 234 37.65 -8.72 -13.06
N ALA A 235 36.67 -9.41 -13.66
CA ALA A 235 36.86 -10.76 -14.21
C ALA A 235 37.91 -10.79 -15.33
N ALA A 236 37.98 -9.74 -16.16
CA ALA A 236 39.03 -9.59 -17.17
C ALA A 236 40.44 -9.55 -16.57
N ARG A 237 40.56 -9.32 -15.27
CA ARG A 237 41.83 -9.32 -14.50
C ARG A 237 41.98 -10.57 -13.59
N GLY A 238 41.14 -11.57 -13.76
CA GLY A 238 41.15 -12.77 -12.93
C GLY A 238 40.66 -12.56 -11.50
N LEU A 239 39.83 -11.58 -11.26
CA LEU A 239 39.26 -11.25 -9.96
C LEU A 239 37.75 -11.50 -9.95
N THR A 240 37.24 -12.07 -8.87
CA THR A 240 35.80 -12.08 -8.58
C THR A 240 35.48 -11.00 -7.56
N VAL A 241 34.31 -10.40 -7.69
CA VAL A 241 33.90 -9.26 -6.86
C VAL A 241 32.52 -9.51 -6.22
N LYS A 242 32.39 -9.00 -5.00
CA LYS A 242 31.11 -8.89 -4.31
C LYS A 242 31.03 -7.52 -3.65
N VAL A 243 29.96 -6.78 -3.92
CA VAL A 243 29.73 -5.47 -3.35
C VAL A 243 28.68 -5.55 -2.25
N GLN A 244 28.92 -4.83 -1.15
CA GLN A 244 27.99 -4.71 -0.04
C GLN A 244 27.88 -3.25 0.37
N HIS A 245 26.67 -2.79 0.61
CA HIS A 245 26.40 -1.42 1.05
C HIS A 245 26.45 -1.30 2.57
N SER A 246 27.23 -0.35 3.07
CA SER A 246 27.38 -0.07 4.51
C SER A 246 27.20 1.44 4.77
N GLY A 247 25.95 1.91 4.78
CA GLY A 247 25.64 3.35 4.91
C GLY A 247 26.20 4.16 3.73
N ALA A 248 27.08 5.15 4.01
CA ALA A 248 27.70 5.98 2.98
C ALA A 248 28.94 5.35 2.32
N GLN A 249 29.23 4.08 2.60
CA GLN A 249 30.39 3.34 2.11
C GLN A 249 29.97 2.10 1.35
N LEU A 250 30.70 1.78 0.26
CA LEU A 250 30.64 0.48 -0.41
C LEU A 250 31.82 -0.40 0.04
N ASP A 251 31.52 -1.56 0.58
CA ASP A 251 32.49 -2.59 0.87
C ASP A 251 32.62 -3.51 -0.36
N ILE A 252 33.75 -3.43 -1.04
CA ILE A 252 34.03 -4.16 -2.28
C ILE A 252 34.99 -5.29 -1.98
N HIS A 253 34.44 -6.47 -1.83
CA HIS A 253 35.22 -7.69 -1.63
C HIS A 253 35.77 -8.19 -2.96
N VAL A 254 37.08 -8.26 -3.07
CA VAL A 254 37.78 -8.72 -4.26
C VAL A 254 38.50 -10.02 -3.93
N HIS A 255 38.14 -11.08 -4.59
CA HIS A 255 38.77 -12.40 -4.42
C HIS A 255 39.66 -12.72 -5.61
N ARG A 256 40.85 -13.23 -5.33
CA ARG A 256 41.80 -13.77 -6.32
C ARG A 256 42.10 -15.23 -6.07
N GLU A 257 42.42 -15.96 -7.12
CA GLU A 257 42.95 -17.29 -6.99
C GLU A 257 44.42 -17.26 -6.50
N VAL A 258 44.84 -18.33 -5.80
CA VAL A 258 46.21 -18.49 -5.33
C VAL A 258 47.15 -18.60 -6.52
N GLY A 259 48.24 -17.81 -6.55
CA GLY A 259 49.27 -17.84 -7.60
C GLY A 259 49.10 -16.78 -8.70
N THR A 260 48.00 -16.02 -8.74
CA THR A 260 47.85 -14.91 -9.68
C THR A 260 48.47 -13.65 -9.13
N GLY A 261 49.54 -13.15 -9.78
CA GLY A 261 50.15 -11.84 -9.45
C GLY A 261 49.35 -10.69 -10.00
N ILE A 262 48.64 -9.94 -9.13
CA ILE A 262 47.83 -8.81 -9.53
C ILE A 262 48.31 -7.54 -8.84
N SER A 263 48.45 -6.47 -9.61
CA SER A 263 48.72 -5.14 -9.07
C SER A 263 47.44 -4.49 -8.55
N TYR A 264 47.33 -4.36 -7.25
CA TYR A 264 46.19 -3.69 -6.60
C TYR A 264 46.20 -2.16 -6.75
N TYR A 265 47.29 -1.56 -7.18
CA TYR A 265 47.43 -0.10 -7.29
C TYR A 265 46.47 0.52 -8.33
N ALA A 266 46.13 -0.20 -9.40
CA ALA A 266 45.24 0.28 -10.44
C ALA A 266 43.73 -0.01 -10.15
N LEU A 267 43.42 -0.78 -9.13
CA LEU A 267 42.02 -1.15 -8.81
C LEU A 267 41.16 0.05 -8.39
N PRO A 268 41.62 0.98 -7.53
CA PRO A 268 40.80 2.13 -7.12
C PRO A 268 40.34 2.99 -8.30
N ASP A 269 41.21 3.19 -9.28
CA ASP A 269 40.88 4.03 -10.46
C ASP A 269 39.92 3.29 -11.40
N LEU A 270 40.12 1.98 -11.61
CA LEU A 270 39.17 1.15 -12.36
C LEU A 270 37.77 1.17 -11.75
N ILE A 271 37.70 1.03 -10.43
CA ILE A 271 36.45 1.04 -9.71
C ILE A 271 35.75 2.41 -9.83
N ARG A 272 36.51 3.51 -9.70
CA ARG A 272 35.98 4.87 -9.92
C ARG A 272 35.44 5.04 -11.33
N GLU A 273 36.17 4.57 -12.33
CA GLU A 273 35.74 4.64 -13.74
C GLU A 273 34.35 4.06 -13.97
N HIS A 274 34.00 2.97 -13.27
CA HIS A 274 32.72 2.29 -13.43
C HIS A 274 31.63 2.75 -12.44
N LEU A 275 31.99 3.18 -11.23
CA LEU A 275 31.01 3.59 -10.23
C LEU A 275 30.66 5.08 -10.29
N VAL A 276 31.60 5.97 -10.64
CA VAL A 276 31.33 7.42 -10.70
C VAL A 276 30.20 7.78 -11.66
N PRO A 277 30.09 7.17 -12.86
CA PRO A 277 29.00 7.45 -13.79
C PRO A 277 27.61 7.09 -13.23
N LEU A 278 27.52 6.19 -12.28
CA LEU A 278 26.24 5.78 -11.65
C LEU A 278 25.68 6.87 -10.71
N HIS A 279 26.47 7.88 -10.35
CA HIS A 279 26.05 9.01 -9.52
C HIS A 279 25.39 8.57 -8.21
N LEU A 280 26.02 7.66 -7.47
CA LEU A 280 25.52 7.09 -6.23
C LEU A 280 25.30 8.18 -5.17
N ALA A 281 24.03 8.54 -4.92
CA ALA A 281 23.68 9.72 -4.10
C ALA A 281 24.17 9.60 -2.65
N ASP A 282 24.14 8.38 -2.10
CA ASP A 282 24.39 8.09 -0.69
C ASP A 282 25.80 7.56 -0.42
N VAL A 283 26.63 7.37 -1.47
CA VAL A 283 27.98 6.79 -1.34
C VAL A 283 29.03 7.84 -1.56
N THR A 284 29.90 8.02 -0.57
CA THR A 284 31.04 8.94 -0.64
C THR A 284 32.38 8.22 -0.72
N HIS A 285 32.45 7.04 -0.13
CA HIS A 285 33.68 6.25 -0.01
C HIS A 285 33.43 4.81 -0.45
N PHE A 286 34.48 4.12 -0.85
CA PHE A 286 34.49 2.67 -1.00
C PHE A 286 35.69 2.07 -0.29
N GLN A 287 35.50 0.89 0.29
CA GLN A 287 36.55 0.10 0.91
C GLN A 287 36.84 -1.11 0.05
N LEU A 288 38.09 -1.28 -0.35
CA LEU A 288 38.57 -2.48 -0.99
C LEU A 288 38.98 -3.48 0.08
N ILE A 289 38.48 -4.68 -0.03
CA ILE A 289 38.73 -5.80 0.89
C ILE A 289 39.23 -6.98 0.05
N GLY A 290 40.52 -7.24 0.13
CA GLY A 290 41.19 -8.29 -0.65
C GLY A 290 41.15 -9.63 0.06
N HIS A 291 40.82 -10.69 -0.69
CA HIS A 291 40.84 -12.09 -0.26
C HIS A 291 41.67 -12.94 -1.21
N VAL A 292 42.40 -13.91 -0.69
CA VAL A 292 43.17 -14.88 -1.46
C VAL A 292 42.65 -16.30 -1.20
N GLY A 293 42.19 -16.98 -2.25
CA GLY A 293 41.57 -18.32 -2.12
C GLY A 293 40.23 -18.25 -1.37
N ASP A 294 39.81 -19.36 -0.81
CA ASP A 294 38.53 -19.53 -0.10
C ASP A 294 38.56 -19.11 1.37
N VAL A 295 39.52 -18.27 1.77
CA VAL A 295 39.70 -17.88 3.16
C VAL A 295 38.73 -16.73 3.48
N ASN A 296 37.89 -16.95 4.49
CA ASN A 296 36.91 -15.93 4.96
C ASN A 296 37.56 -14.70 5.63
N ARG A 297 38.87 -14.70 5.89
CA ARG A 297 39.57 -13.55 6.48
C ARG A 297 40.16 -12.70 5.37
N PRO A 298 39.94 -11.38 5.40
CA PRO A 298 40.55 -10.49 4.42
C PRO A 298 42.07 -10.38 4.68
N ASP A 299 42.87 -10.43 3.61
CA ASP A 299 44.32 -10.22 3.68
C ASP A 299 44.68 -8.76 3.91
N TRP A 300 43.88 -7.85 3.32
CA TRP A 300 44.08 -6.41 3.45
C TRP A 300 42.77 -5.67 3.29
N ARG A 301 42.71 -4.44 3.83
CA ARG A 301 41.61 -3.50 3.69
C ARG A 301 42.16 -2.10 3.46
N GLN A 302 41.57 -1.37 2.53
CA GLN A 302 41.92 0.00 2.27
C GLN A 302 40.71 0.83 1.80
N SER A 303 40.56 2.01 2.40
CA SER A 303 39.45 2.91 2.10
C SER A 303 39.85 3.98 1.10
N TYR A 304 38.98 4.34 0.20
CA TYR A 304 39.19 5.32 -0.84
C TYR A 304 37.98 6.23 -0.96
N ASP A 305 38.24 7.51 -1.30
CA ASP A 305 37.18 8.46 -1.69
C ASP A 305 36.73 8.12 -3.14
N LEU A 306 35.42 7.95 -3.34
CA LEU A 306 34.85 7.60 -4.64
C LEU A 306 35.04 8.74 -5.65
N TYR A 307 34.90 9.97 -5.23
CA TYR A 307 34.91 11.15 -6.12
C TYR A 307 36.23 11.90 -6.13
N LYS A 308 37.31 11.36 -5.57
CA LYS A 308 38.63 11.96 -5.60
C LYS A 308 39.12 12.16 -7.03
N GLY A 309 39.51 13.41 -7.37
CA GLY A 309 39.99 13.74 -8.71
C GLY A 309 38.92 14.04 -9.75
N GLN A 310 37.65 13.96 -9.42
CA GLN A 310 36.58 14.33 -10.35
C GLN A 310 36.54 15.85 -10.57
N PRO A 311 36.29 16.34 -11.78
CA PRO A 311 36.20 17.78 -12.04
C PRO A 311 35.00 18.40 -11.33
N CYS A 312 35.11 19.69 -11.00
CA CYS A 312 33.98 20.41 -10.40
C CYS A 312 32.77 20.38 -11.31
N PRO A 313 31.56 19.96 -10.82
CA PRO A 313 30.35 20.04 -11.61
C PRO A 313 30.09 21.46 -12.10
N PRO A 314 29.47 21.64 -13.30
CA PRO A 314 29.21 22.97 -13.83
C PRO A 314 28.22 23.73 -12.94
N SER A 315 28.56 24.96 -12.57
CA SER A 315 27.69 25.80 -11.73
C SER A 315 26.43 26.30 -12.47
N ASN A 316 26.43 26.21 -13.81
CA ASN A 316 25.33 26.65 -14.67
C ASN A 316 24.86 28.10 -14.45
N TRP A 317 25.81 29.02 -14.09
CA TRP A 317 25.52 30.43 -13.85
C TRP A 317 24.83 31.12 -15.02
N GLN A 318 25.22 30.80 -16.25
CA GLN A 318 24.61 31.39 -17.45
C GLN A 318 23.10 31.04 -17.53
N ALA A 319 22.75 29.78 -17.24
CA ALA A 319 21.36 29.36 -17.19
C ALA A 319 20.59 30.05 -16.05
N ALA A 320 21.20 30.21 -14.87
CA ALA A 320 20.59 30.93 -13.75
C ALA A 320 20.34 32.42 -14.11
N ILE A 321 21.29 33.08 -14.78
CA ILE A 321 21.13 34.46 -15.24
C ILE A 321 20.00 34.57 -16.27
N SER A 322 19.93 33.66 -17.25
CA SER A 322 18.84 33.69 -18.25
C SER A 322 17.46 33.49 -17.60
N THR A 323 17.37 32.69 -16.55
CA THR A 323 16.13 32.48 -15.79
C THR A 323 15.65 33.76 -15.09
N LEU A 324 16.56 34.68 -14.70
CA LEU A 324 16.20 35.95 -14.11
C LEU A 324 15.32 36.80 -15.04
N PHE A 325 15.64 36.79 -16.33
CA PHE A 325 14.87 37.52 -17.35
C PHE A 325 13.59 36.80 -17.77
N LEU A 326 13.61 35.47 -17.69
CA LEU A 326 12.46 34.66 -18.12
C LEU A 326 11.41 34.51 -17.01
N PHE A 327 11.83 34.19 -15.79
CA PHE A 327 10.91 34.00 -14.65
C PHE A 327 11.63 34.20 -13.30
N PRO A 328 11.62 35.44 -12.74
CA PRO A 328 12.37 35.82 -11.53
C PRO A 328 12.18 34.92 -10.31
N PRO A 329 10.97 34.38 -9.99
CA PRO A 329 10.79 33.51 -8.83
C PRO A 329 11.68 32.27 -8.78
N PHE A 330 12.04 31.70 -9.95
CA PHE A 330 12.95 30.55 -10.03
C PHE A 330 14.42 30.97 -10.10
N ALA A 331 14.72 32.21 -10.45
CA ALA A 331 16.09 32.69 -10.58
C ALA A 331 16.81 32.76 -9.23
N ILE A 332 16.15 33.26 -8.18
CA ILE A 332 16.79 33.39 -6.85
C ILE A 332 17.25 32.04 -6.31
N PRO A 333 16.40 31.00 -6.25
CA PRO A 333 16.84 29.66 -5.87
C PRO A 333 17.94 29.10 -6.79
N ALA A 334 17.87 29.36 -8.12
CA ALA A 334 18.87 28.91 -9.07
C ALA A 334 20.25 29.57 -8.80
N PHE A 335 20.28 30.86 -8.49
CA PHE A 335 21.52 31.57 -8.10
C PHE A 335 22.14 31.01 -6.81
N ILE A 336 21.30 30.76 -5.79
CA ILE A 336 21.77 30.18 -4.52
C ILE A 336 22.42 28.82 -4.78
N GLN A 337 21.77 27.97 -5.54
CA GLN A 337 22.29 26.64 -5.87
C GLN A 337 23.55 26.72 -6.72
N ALA A 338 23.64 27.63 -7.70
CA ALA A 338 24.82 27.82 -8.54
C ALA A 338 26.06 28.28 -7.70
N ALA A 339 25.84 29.15 -6.70
CA ALA A 339 26.89 29.55 -5.78
C ALA A 339 27.38 28.40 -4.89
N GLN A 340 26.46 27.55 -4.45
CA GLN A 340 26.74 26.41 -3.59
C GLN A 340 27.56 25.31 -4.28
N VAL A 341 27.47 25.14 -5.60
CA VAL A 341 28.25 24.13 -6.35
C VAL A 341 29.74 24.21 -6.04
N GLN A 342 30.35 25.37 -6.21
CA GLN A 342 31.78 25.55 -5.93
C GLN A 342 32.10 25.42 -4.44
N GLN A 343 31.20 25.86 -3.57
CA GLN A 343 31.40 25.78 -2.13
C GLN A 343 31.40 24.33 -1.64
N TYR A 344 30.46 23.51 -2.09
CA TYR A 344 30.42 22.08 -1.78
C TYR A 344 31.62 21.34 -2.35
N TYR A 345 31.99 21.64 -3.60
CA TYR A 345 33.17 21.02 -4.23
C TYR A 345 34.47 21.31 -3.46
N LYS A 346 34.70 22.56 -3.04
CA LYS A 346 35.85 22.94 -2.24
C LYS A 346 35.90 22.24 -0.87
N LYS A 347 34.75 21.89 -0.31
CA LYS A 347 34.62 21.11 0.94
C LYS A 347 34.76 19.61 0.74
N GLY A 348 35.03 19.11 -0.48
CA GLY A 348 35.10 17.69 -0.79
C GLY A 348 33.72 17.01 -0.90
N GLN A 349 32.63 17.76 -0.86
CA GLN A 349 31.27 17.27 -0.90
C GLN A 349 30.78 17.19 -2.36
N TYR A 350 31.38 16.28 -3.17
CA TYR A 350 31.13 16.19 -4.60
C TYR A 350 29.67 15.93 -4.94
N ILE A 351 28.99 15.02 -4.23
CA ILE A 351 27.57 14.68 -4.47
C ILE A 351 26.68 15.90 -4.26
N GLN A 352 26.91 16.66 -3.19
CA GLN A 352 26.15 17.88 -2.90
C GLN A 352 26.41 18.95 -3.96
N ALA A 353 27.66 19.06 -4.45
CA ALA A 353 27.98 19.93 -5.57
C ALA A 353 27.24 19.51 -6.85
N LEU A 354 27.17 18.21 -7.13
CA LEU A 354 26.46 17.65 -8.28
C LEU A 354 24.95 17.84 -8.18
N SER A 355 24.37 17.60 -7.01
CA SER A 355 22.92 17.81 -6.77
C SER A 355 22.54 19.28 -6.92
N ALA A 356 23.36 20.19 -6.40
CA ALA A 356 23.17 21.63 -6.59
C ALA A 356 23.26 22.02 -8.07
N SER A 357 24.21 21.47 -8.84
CA SER A 357 24.31 21.68 -10.29
C SER A 357 23.07 21.19 -11.06
N LYS A 358 22.53 20.02 -10.69
CA LYS A 358 21.29 19.48 -11.27
C LYS A 358 20.07 20.34 -10.90
N ALA A 359 20.02 20.82 -9.65
CA ALA A 359 18.93 21.69 -9.18
C ALA A 359 18.88 23.02 -9.95
N VAL A 360 20.04 23.63 -10.29
CA VAL A 360 20.08 24.82 -11.15
C VAL A 360 19.42 24.53 -12.49
N LYS A 361 19.80 23.43 -13.15
CA LYS A 361 19.19 23.05 -14.45
C LYS A 361 17.69 22.83 -14.32
N GLY A 362 17.23 22.11 -13.29
CA GLY A 362 15.82 21.87 -13.03
C GLY A 362 15.01 23.15 -12.83
N LEU A 363 15.54 24.09 -12.03
CA LEU A 363 14.90 25.40 -11.79
C LEU A 363 14.83 26.25 -13.06
N CYS A 364 15.89 26.22 -13.88
CA CYS A 364 15.91 26.95 -15.16
C CYS A 364 14.88 26.37 -16.15
N VAL A 365 14.77 25.06 -16.24
CA VAL A 365 13.77 24.37 -17.07
C VAL A 365 12.35 24.68 -16.58
N ALA A 366 12.11 24.58 -15.28
CA ALA A 366 10.82 24.91 -14.67
C ALA A 366 10.43 26.38 -14.96
N GLY A 367 11.37 27.33 -14.85
CA GLY A 367 11.15 28.73 -15.19
C GLY A 367 10.77 28.93 -16.66
N SER A 368 11.42 28.22 -17.56
CA SER A 368 11.11 28.28 -19.00
C SER A 368 9.74 27.71 -19.34
N ILE A 369 9.35 26.59 -18.71
CA ILE A 369 8.02 25.97 -18.89
C ILE A 369 6.91 26.88 -18.37
N THR A 370 7.08 27.47 -17.19
CA THR A 370 6.08 28.39 -16.62
C THR A 370 5.91 29.62 -17.47
N LEU A 371 6.98 30.21 -18.00
CA LEU A 371 6.88 31.33 -18.94
C LEU A 371 6.09 30.92 -20.19
N GLY A 372 6.38 29.75 -20.77
CA GLY A 372 5.64 29.24 -21.92
C GLY A 372 4.14 29.12 -21.63
N PHE A 373 3.78 28.67 -20.42
CA PHE A 373 2.39 28.56 -19.99
C PHE A 373 1.71 29.93 -19.89
N PHE A 374 2.38 30.93 -19.27
CA PHE A 374 1.84 32.28 -19.11
C PHE A 374 1.82 33.12 -20.38
N THR A 375 2.67 32.83 -21.37
CA THR A 375 2.70 33.56 -22.64
C THR A 375 1.85 32.90 -23.72
N LEU A 376 1.88 31.56 -23.83
CA LEU A 376 1.17 30.84 -24.90
C LEU A 376 -0.34 30.68 -24.61
N LEU A 377 -0.77 30.54 -23.34
CA LEU A 377 -2.19 30.44 -22.99
C LEU A 377 -2.97 31.72 -23.31
N PRO A 378 -2.51 32.94 -22.90
CA PRO A 378 -3.19 34.18 -23.27
C PRO A 378 -3.18 34.44 -24.77
N LEU A 379 -2.05 34.11 -25.47
CA LEU A 379 -2.00 34.26 -26.93
C LEU A 379 -2.94 33.27 -27.65
N GLY A 380 -3.03 32.05 -27.16
CA GLY A 380 -4.00 31.05 -27.64
C GLY A 380 -5.45 31.50 -27.39
N TYR A 381 -5.73 32.08 -26.23
CA TYR A 381 -7.06 32.62 -25.92
C TYR A 381 -7.40 33.84 -26.77
N ALA A 382 -6.45 34.78 -26.97
CA ALA A 382 -6.60 35.92 -27.85
C ALA A 382 -6.81 35.53 -29.32
N ALA A 383 -6.08 34.53 -29.80
CA ALA A 383 -6.26 33.94 -31.14
C ALA A 383 -7.63 33.27 -31.28
N TYR A 384 -8.07 32.54 -30.27
CA TYR A 384 -9.39 31.90 -30.26
C TYR A 384 -10.52 32.93 -30.21
N ASP A 385 -10.38 34.03 -29.48
CA ASP A 385 -11.35 35.10 -29.38
C ASP A 385 -11.42 35.92 -30.69
N SER A 386 -10.27 36.16 -31.34
CA SER A 386 -10.23 36.82 -32.67
C SER A 386 -10.83 35.96 -33.79
N MET A 387 -10.81 34.61 -33.65
CA MET A 387 -11.51 33.71 -34.57
C MET A 387 -13.02 33.70 -34.39
N LYS A 388 -13.54 34.10 -33.23
CA LYS A 388 -14.98 34.23 -32.99
C LYS A 388 -15.58 35.51 -33.61
N GLU A 389 -14.78 36.54 -33.88
CA GLU A 389 -15.24 37.81 -34.46
C GLU A 389 -15.27 37.83 -35.98
N THR A 390 -15.00 36.73 -36.69
CA THR A 390 -15.23 36.67 -38.14
C THR A 390 -16.72 36.55 -38.43
N PRO A 391 -17.29 37.45 -39.26
CA PRO A 391 -18.73 37.48 -39.49
C PRO A 391 -19.22 36.23 -40.20
N THR A 392 -20.24 35.61 -39.58
CA THR A 392 -20.99 34.51 -40.17
C THR A 392 -21.59 34.91 -41.51
N PHE A 393 -21.12 34.30 -42.57
CA PHE A 393 -21.78 34.28 -43.87
C PHE A 393 -23.12 33.50 -43.70
N ARG A 394 -24.24 34.24 -43.78
CA ARG A 394 -25.60 33.64 -43.83
C ARG A 394 -25.70 32.82 -45.10
N ILE A 395 -25.85 31.53 -45.00
CA ILE A 395 -26.41 30.67 -46.04
C ILE A 395 -27.84 30.34 -45.63
N ALA A 396 -28.76 30.64 -46.56
CA ALA A 396 -30.21 30.55 -46.42
C ALA A 396 -30.69 29.13 -46.07
N GLU A 397 -31.73 29.07 -45.25
CA GLU A 397 -32.57 27.91 -45.00
C GLU A 397 -33.15 27.33 -46.28
N SER A 398 -33.07 26.01 -46.42
CA SER A 398 -34.11 25.24 -47.08
C SER A 398 -34.34 23.98 -46.25
N ALA A 399 -35.59 23.79 -45.90
CA ALA A 399 -36.16 22.74 -45.06
C ALA A 399 -36.01 21.33 -45.68
N GLU A 400 -35.94 20.35 -44.85
CA GLU A 400 -36.77 19.12 -44.80
C GLU A 400 -36.12 18.05 -43.96
N GLY A 401 -36.72 17.68 -42.90
CA GLY A 401 -37.40 16.48 -42.52
C GLY A 401 -36.51 15.24 -42.21
N SER A 402 -36.74 14.73 -41.03
CA SER A 402 -36.74 13.29 -40.71
C SER A 402 -35.81 12.79 -39.61
N THR A 403 -36.46 12.44 -38.49
CA THR A 403 -36.26 11.25 -37.62
C THR A 403 -34.92 11.01 -36.91
N ALA A 404 -35.04 11.03 -35.57
CA ALA A 404 -34.12 10.39 -34.65
C ALA A 404 -34.08 8.85 -34.82
N PRO A 405 -33.02 8.20 -34.39
CA PRO A 405 -33.20 7.33 -33.25
C PRO A 405 -32.07 7.40 -32.18
N SER A 406 -32.54 7.11 -30.99
CA SER A 406 -31.88 6.75 -29.72
C SER A 406 -30.66 5.84 -29.90
N GLY A 407 -29.57 6.14 -29.15
CA GLY A 407 -28.42 5.25 -29.00
C GLY A 407 -27.63 5.59 -27.75
N THR A 408 -27.87 4.80 -26.75
CA THR A 408 -27.19 4.52 -25.48
C THR A 408 -25.73 4.98 -25.37
N ALA A 409 -25.47 5.75 -24.35
CA ALA A 409 -24.15 6.04 -23.81
C ALA A 409 -23.56 4.78 -23.13
N GLN A 410 -22.46 4.24 -23.65
CA GLN A 410 -21.63 3.26 -22.99
C GLN A 410 -20.48 3.95 -22.28
N ASN A 411 -20.47 3.81 -20.97
CA ASN A 411 -19.32 4.03 -20.08
C ASN A 411 -18.11 3.22 -20.56
N ARG A 412 -16.96 3.88 -20.76
CA ARG A 412 -15.65 3.25 -20.78
C ARG A 412 -14.85 3.66 -19.56
N PRO A 413 -14.17 2.71 -18.88
CA PRO A 413 -13.42 3.00 -17.69
C PRO A 413 -12.04 3.64 -18.01
N TYR A 414 -11.60 4.53 -17.14
CA TYR A 414 -10.26 5.08 -17.07
C TYR A 414 -9.26 3.99 -16.67
N HIS A 415 -8.52 3.47 -17.64
CA HIS A 415 -7.23 2.80 -17.43
C HIS A 415 -6.45 2.92 -18.74
N GLU A 416 -5.47 3.80 -18.72
CA GLU A 416 -4.24 3.80 -19.55
C GLU A 416 -3.69 5.22 -19.64
N ILE A 417 -2.91 5.60 -18.67
CA ILE A 417 -1.83 6.60 -18.82
C ILE A 417 -0.86 6.32 -17.66
N PHE A 418 0.13 5.48 -17.92
CA PHE A 418 1.48 5.47 -17.34
C PHE A 418 2.21 4.22 -17.83
N LYS A 419 2.66 4.29 -19.10
CA LYS A 419 3.82 3.55 -19.60
C LYS A 419 4.60 4.53 -20.47
N ASN A 420 5.65 5.07 -19.89
CA ASN A 420 6.97 5.29 -20.49
C ASN A 420 7.85 5.98 -19.43
#